data_20d73396b49a6e0e88a060969aafce5b
#
_entry.id   20d73396b49a6e0e88a060969aafce5b
#
_cell.length_a   1.000
_cell.length_b   1.000
_cell.length_c   1.000
_cell.angle_alpha   90.00
_cell.angle_beta   90.00
_cell.angle_gamma   90.00
#
_symmetry.space_group_name_H-M   'P 1'
#
loop_
_entity.id
_entity.type
_entity.pdbx_description
1 polymer ?
#
loop_
_entity_poly.entity_id
_entity_poly.type
_entity_poly.pdbx_seq_one_letter_code
_entity_poly.pdbx_strand_id
1 'polypeptide(L)'
;SRNNFVIKWIKKTKSYVELSSMYGLLRITPITPEVIRVSFVKGVTEKIGDTAWKGKADTAFSWNAKESKTLVEIATEKVTVRIAKNNGAVCFYNEKKQLLLAEKAEEPRFQEGRCNWIFFDWEKSEHLKAKGLLAADFMDVTAKAKYISYGGKKLRMPLILSEKGYGLAIASKGTVLFCGIRTFGPYIMAEGSQSDYYFISEKNREKLVEIYQRTLTLRYCSQAGIF
;
A
#
# COMPACT_ATOMS: atom_id res chain seq x y z
N SER A 1 12.82 15.60 -7.92
CA SER A 1 13.65 16.26 -6.93
C SER A 1 13.26 15.81 -5.51
N ARG A 2 14.26 15.62 -4.66
CA ARG A 2 14.06 15.20 -3.25
C ARG A 2 13.10 16.11 -2.50
N ASN A 3 13.09 17.40 -2.80
CA ASN A 3 12.25 18.38 -2.12
C ASN A 3 10.77 18.27 -2.48
N ASN A 4 10.44 17.59 -3.57
CA ASN A 4 9.04 17.44 -4.00
C ASN A 4 8.19 16.61 -3.05
N PHE A 5 8.82 15.73 -2.26
CA PHE A 5 8.13 14.83 -1.32
C PHE A 5 8.07 15.37 0.10
N VAL A 6 8.66 16.53 0.37
CA VAL A 6 8.58 17.18 1.69
C VAL A 6 7.13 17.50 2.01
N ILE A 7 6.67 17.04 3.18
CA ILE A 7 5.29 17.25 3.61
C ILE A 7 5.10 18.71 4.02
N LYS A 8 4.12 19.37 3.39
CA LYS A 8 3.79 20.79 3.62
C LYS A 8 2.58 20.98 4.52
N TRP A 9 1.53 20.18 4.30
CA TRP A 9 0.30 20.26 5.09
C TRP A 9 -0.16 18.88 5.49
N ILE A 10 -0.80 18.83 6.65
CA ILE A 10 -1.36 17.60 7.19
C ILE A 10 -2.80 17.90 7.60
N LYS A 11 -3.71 17.01 7.20
CA LYS A 11 -5.12 17.07 7.57
C LYS A 11 -5.54 15.74 8.17
N LYS A 12 -5.99 15.76 9.40
CA LYS A 12 -6.56 14.58 10.07
C LYS A 12 -8.08 14.65 10.03
N THR A 13 -8.71 13.55 9.65
CA THR A 13 -10.16 13.34 9.76
C THR A 13 -10.44 12.14 10.67
N LYS A 14 -11.69 11.79 10.87
CA LYS A 14 -12.07 10.57 11.62
C LYS A 14 -11.64 9.30 10.89
N SER A 15 -11.48 9.36 9.57
CA SER A 15 -11.26 8.19 8.72
C SER A 15 -9.84 8.06 8.20
N TYR A 16 -9.10 9.17 8.08
CA TYR A 16 -7.79 9.15 7.44
C TYR A 16 -6.93 10.35 7.83
N VAL A 17 -5.66 10.29 7.45
CA VAL A 17 -4.72 11.41 7.49
C VAL A 17 -4.26 11.69 6.06
N GLU A 18 -4.36 12.95 5.64
CA GLU A 18 -3.81 13.42 4.36
C GLU A 18 -2.54 14.23 4.59
N LEU A 19 -1.55 14.00 3.72
CA LEU A 19 -0.25 14.65 3.77
C LEU A 19 0.06 15.21 2.38
N SER A 20 0.13 16.52 2.27
CA SER A 20 0.35 17.21 1.01
C SER A 20 1.82 17.53 0.80
N SER A 21 2.31 17.33 -0.41
CA SER A 21 3.64 17.73 -0.85
C SER A 21 3.54 18.46 -2.19
N MET A 22 4.65 19.00 -2.67
CA MET A 22 4.69 19.60 -4.02
C MET A 22 4.43 18.58 -5.12
N TYR A 23 4.77 17.31 -4.88
CA TYR A 23 4.55 16.24 -5.85
C TYR A 23 3.09 15.79 -5.92
N GLY A 24 2.40 15.77 -4.79
CA GLY A 24 1.00 15.36 -4.74
C GLY A 24 0.46 15.12 -3.34
N LEU A 25 -0.66 14.45 -3.28
CA LEU A 25 -1.42 14.18 -2.07
C LEU A 25 -1.32 12.70 -1.69
N LEU A 26 -0.85 12.45 -0.47
CA LEU A 26 -0.79 11.13 0.15
C LEU A 26 -1.90 11.02 1.18
N ARG A 27 -2.61 9.89 1.20
CA ARG A 27 -3.63 9.62 2.22
C ARG A 27 -3.39 8.26 2.86
N ILE A 28 -3.39 8.23 4.18
CA ILE A 28 -3.28 7.01 4.99
C ILE A 28 -4.62 6.75 5.65
N THR A 29 -5.23 5.61 5.35
CA THR A 29 -6.55 5.23 5.87
C THR A 29 -6.46 3.92 6.64
N PRO A 30 -6.54 3.93 7.97
CA PRO A 30 -6.70 2.69 8.73
C PRO A 30 -8.05 2.03 8.38
N ILE A 31 -8.03 0.77 7.99
CA ILE A 31 -9.21 0.03 7.54
C ILE A 31 -9.68 -0.94 8.64
N THR A 32 -8.74 -1.67 9.22
CA THR A 32 -8.90 -2.55 10.38
C THR A 32 -7.65 -2.41 11.24
N PRO A 33 -7.57 -3.00 12.44
CA PRO A 33 -6.32 -2.98 13.21
C PRO A 33 -5.10 -3.49 12.44
N GLU A 34 -5.30 -4.45 11.51
CA GLU A 34 -4.21 -5.05 10.74
C GLU A 34 -4.00 -4.43 9.36
N VAL A 35 -4.95 -3.65 8.84
CA VAL A 35 -4.98 -3.23 7.44
C VAL A 35 -4.93 -1.71 7.32
N ILE A 36 -3.93 -1.22 6.59
CA ILE A 36 -3.75 0.21 6.29
C ILE A 36 -3.81 0.41 4.78
N ARG A 37 -4.66 1.33 4.33
CA ARG A 37 -4.70 1.76 2.92
C ARG A 37 -3.80 2.96 2.72
N VAL A 38 -3.00 2.92 1.67
CA VAL A 38 -2.13 4.02 1.24
C VAL A 38 -2.54 4.45 -0.16
N SER A 39 -2.96 5.68 -0.30
CA SER A 39 -3.42 6.25 -1.57
C SER A 39 -2.59 7.48 -1.92
N PHE A 40 -2.27 7.66 -3.20
CA PHE A 40 -1.51 8.80 -3.65
C PHE A 40 -1.96 9.24 -5.04
N VAL A 41 -2.06 10.56 -5.21
CA VAL A 41 -2.31 11.19 -6.50
C VAL A 41 -1.31 12.32 -6.72
N LYS A 42 -0.73 12.36 -7.92
CA LYS A 42 0.18 13.45 -8.32
C LYS A 42 -0.61 14.72 -8.60
N GLY A 43 -0.10 15.86 -8.12
CA GLY A 43 -0.69 17.17 -8.34
C GLY A 43 -1.15 17.84 -7.05
N VAL A 44 -0.92 19.14 -6.95
CA VAL A 44 -1.21 19.91 -5.72
C VAL A 44 -2.70 20.18 -5.51
N THR A 45 -3.51 20.11 -6.56
CA THR A 45 -4.95 20.38 -6.52
C THR A 45 -5.81 19.12 -6.71
N GLU A 46 -5.16 17.98 -6.90
CA GLU A 46 -5.84 16.72 -7.15
C GLU A 46 -6.47 16.15 -5.87
N LYS A 47 -7.50 15.34 -6.05
CA LYS A 47 -8.20 14.67 -4.96
C LYS A 47 -8.09 13.16 -5.12
N ILE A 48 -7.93 12.49 -4.00
CA ILE A 48 -7.96 11.03 -3.97
C ILE A 48 -9.40 10.57 -4.12
N GLY A 49 -9.65 9.79 -5.17
CA GLY A 49 -10.94 9.18 -5.43
C GLY A 49 -11.08 7.82 -4.78
N ASP A 50 -12.31 7.36 -4.72
CA ASP A 50 -12.59 5.97 -4.38
C ASP A 50 -12.24 5.09 -5.57
N THR A 51 -11.64 3.93 -5.29
CA THR A 51 -11.44 2.88 -6.29
C THR A 51 -12.56 1.86 -6.19
N ALA A 52 -12.73 1.03 -7.22
CA ALA A 52 -13.66 -0.09 -7.16
C ALA A 52 -13.28 -1.11 -6.08
N TRP A 53 -12.03 -1.11 -5.69
CA TRP A 53 -11.49 -1.94 -4.63
C TRP A 53 -11.55 -1.17 -3.31
N LYS A 54 -12.68 -1.25 -2.65
CA LYS A 54 -12.81 -0.68 -1.31
C LYS A 54 -12.65 -1.78 -0.28
N GLY A 55 -11.73 -1.59 0.66
CA GLY A 55 -11.69 -2.40 1.85
C GLY A 55 -12.96 -2.17 2.69
N LYS A 56 -13.42 -3.20 3.35
CA LYS A 56 -14.48 -3.06 4.34
C LYS A 56 -13.88 -2.48 5.61
N ALA A 57 -14.25 -1.24 5.94
CA ALA A 57 -13.80 -0.62 7.18
C ALA A 57 -14.44 -1.34 8.37
N ASP A 58 -13.60 -1.64 9.36
CA ASP A 58 -14.06 -2.06 10.67
C ASP A 58 -14.26 -0.80 11.49
N THR A 59 -15.51 -0.46 11.80
CA THR A 59 -15.85 0.74 12.58
C THR A 59 -15.68 0.55 14.09
N ALA A 60 -15.40 -0.67 14.53
CA ALA A 60 -15.34 -1.02 15.95
C ALA A 60 -13.95 -0.87 16.58
N PHE A 61 -12.94 -0.39 15.83
CA PHE A 61 -11.60 -0.19 16.36
C PHE A 61 -11.23 1.29 16.45
N SER A 62 -10.28 1.60 17.30
CA SER A 62 -9.73 2.93 17.44
C SER A 62 -8.30 3.01 16.87
N TRP A 63 -7.95 4.18 16.37
CA TRP A 63 -6.61 4.49 15.93
C TRP A 63 -6.29 5.94 16.27
N ASN A 64 -5.02 6.29 16.33
CA ASN A 64 -4.62 7.65 16.62
C ASN A 64 -3.55 8.13 15.64
N ALA A 65 -3.39 9.45 15.58
CA ALA A 65 -2.32 10.08 14.83
C ALA A 65 -1.62 11.09 15.74
N LYS A 66 -0.29 11.11 15.65
CA LYS A 66 0.57 12.05 16.34
C LYS A 66 1.46 12.76 15.34
N GLU A 67 1.67 14.04 15.56
CA GLU A 67 2.55 14.84 14.75
C GLU A 67 3.63 15.45 15.61
N SER A 68 4.88 15.29 15.19
CA SER A 68 6.01 16.04 15.75
C SER A 68 6.56 16.99 14.67
N LYS A 69 7.62 17.72 15.00
CA LYS A 69 8.28 18.61 14.06
C LYS A 69 8.80 17.90 12.81
N THR A 70 9.18 16.62 12.93
CA THR A 70 9.85 15.86 11.86
C THR A 70 9.09 14.65 11.37
N LEU A 71 8.04 14.21 12.09
CA LEU A 71 7.42 12.91 11.89
C LEU A 71 5.90 12.98 12.04
N VAL A 72 5.20 12.23 11.20
CA VAL A 72 3.78 11.89 11.39
C VAL A 72 3.69 10.41 11.71
N GLU A 73 2.99 10.06 12.78
CA GLU A 73 2.79 8.68 13.20
C GLU A 73 1.30 8.37 13.27
N ILE A 74 0.89 7.29 12.62
CA ILE A 74 -0.49 6.81 12.61
C ILE A 74 -0.46 5.37 13.15
N ALA A 75 -1.21 5.11 14.21
CA ALA A 75 -1.14 3.84 14.91
C ALA A 75 -2.50 3.22 15.18
N THR A 76 -2.60 1.92 14.89
CA THR A 76 -3.61 1.00 15.41
C THR A 76 -2.96 0.12 16.47
N GLU A 77 -3.69 -0.84 17.05
CA GLU A 77 -3.09 -1.82 17.97
C GLU A 77 -2.05 -2.73 17.28
N LYS A 78 -2.15 -2.94 15.97
CA LYS A 78 -1.33 -3.90 15.23
C LYS A 78 -0.28 -3.29 14.34
N VAL A 79 -0.47 -2.05 13.90
CA VAL A 79 0.40 -1.39 12.93
C VAL A 79 0.73 0.01 13.39
N THR A 80 1.99 0.38 13.25
CA THR A 80 2.42 1.77 13.33
C THR A 80 2.94 2.21 11.97
N VAL A 81 2.38 3.27 11.44
CA VAL A 81 2.82 3.90 10.19
C VAL A 81 3.58 5.17 10.55
N ARG A 82 4.80 5.34 10.04
CA ARG A 82 5.60 6.55 10.23
C ARG A 82 5.97 7.16 8.89
N ILE A 83 5.81 8.47 8.80
CA ILE A 83 6.13 9.23 7.61
C ILE A 83 7.02 10.39 8.04
N ALA A 84 8.28 10.38 7.59
CA ALA A 84 9.18 11.49 7.83
C ALA A 84 8.77 12.69 6.99
N LYS A 85 8.62 13.86 7.59
CA LYS A 85 8.16 15.07 6.90
C LYS A 85 9.12 15.55 5.82
N ASN A 86 10.40 15.23 5.94
CA ASN A 86 11.43 15.65 4.98
C ASN A 86 11.47 14.83 3.69
N ASN A 87 10.83 13.66 3.64
CA ASN A 87 10.88 12.82 2.45
C ASN A 87 9.54 12.19 2.04
N GLY A 88 8.52 12.20 2.90
CA GLY A 88 7.19 11.67 2.58
C GLY A 88 7.13 10.17 2.37
N ALA A 89 8.17 9.41 2.67
CA ALA A 89 8.20 7.97 2.55
C ALA A 89 7.42 7.29 3.68
N VAL A 90 6.62 6.29 3.34
CA VAL A 90 5.78 5.57 4.28
C VAL A 90 6.53 4.34 4.81
N CYS A 91 6.63 4.24 6.13
CA CYS A 91 7.26 3.11 6.81
C CYS A 91 6.25 2.40 7.71
N PHE A 92 6.28 1.08 7.70
CA PHE A 92 5.34 0.24 8.46
C PHE A 92 6.09 -0.57 9.51
N TYR A 93 5.55 -0.56 10.73
CA TYR A 93 6.08 -1.29 11.88
C TYR A 93 5.00 -2.20 12.44
N ASN A 94 5.40 -3.37 12.95
CA ASN A 94 4.46 -4.28 13.62
C ASN A 94 4.11 -3.79 15.04
N GLU A 95 3.30 -4.57 15.77
CA GLU A 95 2.90 -4.25 17.13
C GLU A 95 4.06 -4.16 18.13
N LYS A 96 5.19 -4.81 17.82
CA LYS A 96 6.43 -4.74 18.62
C LYS A 96 7.36 -3.61 18.18
N LYS A 97 6.90 -2.72 17.29
CA LYS A 97 7.68 -1.61 16.74
C LYS A 97 8.89 -2.06 15.93
N GLN A 98 8.84 -3.24 15.34
CA GLN A 98 9.85 -3.74 14.42
C GLN A 98 9.49 -3.30 13.00
N LEU A 99 10.44 -2.76 12.25
CA LEU A 99 10.24 -2.34 10.88
C LEU A 99 9.93 -3.55 9.98
N LEU A 100 8.79 -3.51 9.30
CA LEU A 100 8.39 -4.54 8.34
C LEU A 100 8.68 -4.12 6.90
N LEU A 101 8.34 -2.90 6.54
CA LEU A 101 8.46 -2.41 5.17
C LEU A 101 8.65 -0.89 5.18
N ALA A 102 9.50 -0.41 4.29
CA ALA A 102 9.69 1.02 4.05
C ALA A 102 9.62 1.34 2.57
N GLU A 103 8.96 2.43 2.22
CA GLU A 103 9.14 3.07 0.92
C GLU A 103 10.51 3.73 0.86
N LYS A 104 11.07 3.90 -0.33
CA LYS A 104 12.37 4.55 -0.49
C LYS A 104 12.34 6.01 -0.05
N ALA A 105 13.27 6.37 0.82
CA ALA A 105 13.32 7.71 1.41
C ALA A 105 13.57 8.83 0.40
N GLU A 106 14.35 8.58 -0.64
CA GLU A 106 14.72 9.63 -1.59
C GLU A 106 13.68 9.85 -2.69
N GLU A 107 13.03 8.79 -3.14
CA GLU A 107 12.02 8.84 -4.19
C GLU A 107 11.01 7.71 -3.96
N PRO A 108 10.01 7.94 -3.09
CA PRO A 108 9.07 6.88 -2.73
C PRO A 108 8.08 6.54 -3.84
N ARG A 109 7.73 7.51 -4.69
CA ARG A 109 6.67 7.37 -5.69
C ARG A 109 6.99 8.12 -6.96
N PHE A 110 6.47 7.61 -8.07
CA PHE A 110 6.54 8.28 -9.36
C PHE A 110 5.26 7.99 -10.14
N GLN A 111 4.69 9.01 -10.75
CA GLN A 111 3.50 8.87 -11.59
C GLN A 111 3.73 9.54 -12.94
N GLU A 112 3.47 8.81 -14.01
CA GLU A 112 3.50 9.33 -15.36
C GLU A 112 2.36 8.74 -16.16
N GLY A 113 1.49 9.60 -16.68
CA GLY A 113 0.27 9.16 -17.36
C GLY A 113 -0.59 8.34 -16.41
N ARG A 114 -0.92 7.12 -16.81
CA ARG A 114 -1.69 6.18 -16.00
C ARG A 114 -0.82 5.16 -15.27
N CYS A 115 0.49 5.33 -15.28
CA CYS A 115 1.41 4.43 -14.59
C CYS A 115 1.85 5.02 -13.26
N ASN A 116 1.77 4.23 -12.21
CA ASN A 116 2.16 4.60 -10.86
C ASN A 116 3.23 3.64 -10.36
N TRP A 117 4.39 4.17 -9.99
CA TRP A 117 5.47 3.41 -9.39
C TRP A 117 5.53 3.72 -7.89
N ILE A 118 5.68 2.66 -7.08
CA ILE A 118 5.99 2.76 -5.65
C ILE A 118 7.31 2.03 -5.45
N PHE A 119 8.31 2.75 -4.94
CA PHE A 119 9.63 2.20 -4.70
C PHE A 119 9.75 1.76 -3.25
N PHE A 120 10.13 0.51 -3.05
CA PHE A 120 10.28 -0.07 -1.73
C PHE A 120 11.73 -0.39 -1.42
N ASP A 121 12.08 -0.29 -0.15
CA ASP A 121 13.41 -0.64 0.36
C ASP A 121 13.36 -2.05 0.97
N TRP A 122 13.13 -3.05 0.11
CA TRP A 122 13.14 -4.44 0.54
C TRP A 122 14.55 -4.90 0.90
N GLU A 123 14.66 -5.63 2.00
CA GLU A 123 15.92 -6.24 2.37
C GLU A 123 16.36 -7.29 1.34
N LYS A 124 17.68 -7.40 1.12
CA LYS A 124 18.25 -8.31 0.13
C LYS A 124 17.89 -9.78 0.38
N SER A 125 17.77 -10.15 1.66
CA SER A 125 17.45 -11.51 2.09
C SER A 125 15.96 -11.79 2.23
N GLU A 126 15.12 -10.79 2.01
CA GLU A 126 13.67 -10.94 2.20
C GLU A 126 13.03 -11.77 1.09
N HIS A 127 12.32 -12.83 1.48
CA HIS A 127 11.60 -13.68 0.55
C HIS A 127 10.19 -13.16 0.32
N LEU A 128 9.85 -12.94 -0.95
CA LEU A 128 8.57 -12.43 -1.38
C LEU A 128 7.87 -13.43 -2.29
N LYS A 129 6.57 -13.60 -2.07
CA LYS A 129 5.70 -14.44 -2.91
C LYS A 129 4.53 -13.60 -3.40
N ALA A 130 4.08 -13.85 -4.62
CA ALA A 130 2.96 -13.13 -5.19
C ALA A 130 1.86 -14.09 -5.65
N LYS A 131 0.61 -13.65 -5.49
CA LYS A 131 -0.56 -14.29 -6.05
C LYS A 131 -1.28 -13.27 -6.93
N GLY A 132 -1.28 -13.54 -8.23
CA GLY A 132 -2.07 -12.79 -9.19
C GLY A 132 -3.41 -13.47 -9.46
N LEU A 133 -4.18 -12.91 -10.37
CA LEU A 133 -5.51 -13.42 -10.75
C LEU A 133 -5.50 -14.82 -11.33
N LEU A 134 -4.46 -15.15 -12.07
CA LEU A 134 -4.37 -16.40 -12.85
C LEU A 134 -3.59 -17.50 -12.15
N ALA A 135 -2.96 -17.19 -11.01
CA ALA A 135 -2.18 -18.17 -10.26
C ALA A 135 -3.03 -18.83 -9.18
N ALA A 136 -3.14 -20.15 -9.23
CA ALA A 136 -3.81 -20.91 -8.16
C ALA A 136 -3.02 -20.83 -6.85
N ASP A 137 -1.69 -20.79 -6.96
CA ASP A 137 -0.77 -20.76 -5.82
C ASP A 137 0.14 -19.56 -5.86
N PHE A 138 0.77 -19.26 -4.69
CA PHE A 138 1.75 -18.20 -4.59
C PHE A 138 3.05 -18.58 -5.29
N MET A 139 3.55 -17.65 -6.11
CA MET A 139 4.84 -17.79 -6.81
C MET A 139 5.92 -17.02 -6.08
N ASP A 140 7.12 -17.60 -6.00
CA ASP A 140 8.30 -16.87 -5.54
C ASP A 140 8.65 -15.78 -6.56
N VAL A 141 8.65 -14.52 -6.11
CA VAL A 141 8.99 -13.35 -6.92
C VAL A 141 10.25 -12.65 -6.42
N THR A 142 10.94 -13.24 -5.43
CA THR A 142 12.17 -12.69 -4.86
C THR A 142 13.19 -12.43 -5.96
N ALA A 143 13.70 -11.18 -6.02
CA ALA A 143 14.68 -10.74 -7.00
C ALA A 143 14.29 -10.98 -8.47
N LYS A 144 12.99 -11.01 -8.77
CA LYS A 144 12.45 -11.22 -10.12
C LYS A 144 11.56 -10.05 -10.54
N ALA A 145 11.36 -9.90 -11.85
CA ALA A 145 10.35 -9.02 -12.41
C ALA A 145 9.21 -9.88 -12.97
N LYS A 146 7.99 -9.64 -12.51
CA LYS A 146 6.81 -10.41 -12.90
C LYS A 146 5.59 -9.50 -13.03
N TYR A 147 4.84 -9.67 -14.10
CA TYR A 147 3.48 -9.17 -14.14
C TYR A 147 2.62 -10.05 -13.24
N ILE A 148 2.10 -9.48 -12.17
CA ILE A 148 1.26 -10.20 -11.20
C ILE A 148 -0.22 -9.97 -11.45
N SER A 149 -0.55 -9.07 -12.37
CA SER A 149 -1.89 -8.88 -12.89
C SER A 149 -1.83 -8.20 -14.25
N TYR A 150 -2.80 -8.53 -15.08
CA TYR A 150 -3.03 -7.89 -16.37
C TYR A 150 -4.36 -7.15 -16.35
N GLY A 151 -4.60 -6.27 -17.31
CA GLY A 151 -5.88 -5.59 -17.44
C GLY A 151 -7.06 -6.54 -17.63
N GLY A 152 -8.27 -6.04 -17.45
CA GLY A 152 -9.51 -6.79 -17.60
C GLY A 152 -10.30 -6.91 -16.30
N LYS A 153 -11.33 -7.76 -16.29
CA LYS A 153 -12.13 -7.99 -15.08
C LYS A 153 -11.32 -8.74 -14.03
N LYS A 154 -11.22 -8.15 -12.85
CA LYS A 154 -10.53 -8.74 -11.70
C LYS A 154 -11.51 -8.92 -10.57
N LEU A 155 -11.49 -10.10 -9.95
CA LEU A 155 -12.28 -10.38 -8.75
C LEU A 155 -11.48 -10.18 -7.47
N ARG A 156 -10.16 -10.05 -7.57
CA ARG A 156 -9.25 -9.94 -6.42
C ARG A 156 -8.09 -9.02 -6.73
N MET A 157 -7.60 -8.33 -5.71
CA MET A 157 -6.35 -7.58 -5.80
C MET A 157 -5.17 -8.54 -5.86
N PRO A 158 -4.14 -8.26 -6.68
CA PRO A 158 -2.88 -8.98 -6.55
C PRO A 158 -2.33 -8.85 -5.13
N LEU A 159 -1.85 -9.95 -4.57
CA LEU A 159 -1.33 -10.00 -3.20
C LEU A 159 0.13 -10.44 -3.20
N ILE A 160 0.97 -9.67 -2.51
CA ILE A 160 2.38 -9.98 -2.28
C ILE A 160 2.52 -10.30 -0.80
N LEU A 161 3.19 -11.42 -0.50
CA LEU A 161 3.45 -11.86 0.87
C LEU A 161 4.95 -11.80 1.17
N SER A 162 5.30 -11.32 2.35
CA SER A 162 6.66 -11.35 2.89
C SER A 162 6.74 -12.28 4.08
N GLU A 163 7.86 -12.99 4.19
CA GLU A 163 8.17 -13.80 5.37
C GLU A 163 8.32 -12.98 6.65
N LYS A 164 8.49 -11.67 6.53
CA LYS A 164 8.57 -10.75 7.68
C LYS A 164 7.24 -10.58 8.40
N GLY A 165 6.15 -11.07 7.84
CA GLY A 165 4.84 -11.03 8.47
C GLY A 165 3.95 -9.90 8.00
N TYR A 166 4.00 -9.59 6.71
CA TYR A 166 3.09 -8.64 6.10
C TYR A 166 2.70 -9.05 4.67
N GLY A 167 1.64 -8.43 4.19
CA GLY A 167 1.21 -8.52 2.80
C GLY A 167 0.92 -7.15 2.20
N LEU A 168 1.03 -7.07 0.88
CA LEU A 168 0.63 -5.91 0.09
C LEU A 168 -0.42 -6.33 -0.92
N ALA A 169 -1.58 -5.71 -0.88
CA ALA A 169 -2.64 -5.89 -1.88
C ALA A 169 -2.71 -4.63 -2.74
N ILE A 170 -2.63 -4.80 -4.05
CA ILE A 170 -2.53 -3.69 -4.99
C ILE A 170 -3.90 -3.41 -5.61
N ALA A 171 -4.45 -2.22 -5.33
CA ALA A 171 -5.77 -1.82 -5.81
C ALA A 171 -5.66 -1.16 -7.19
N SER A 172 -5.54 -1.96 -8.22
CA SER A 172 -5.50 -1.52 -9.61
C SER A 172 -6.41 -2.38 -10.46
N LYS A 173 -7.16 -1.76 -11.37
CA LYS A 173 -7.94 -2.46 -12.40
C LYS A 173 -7.12 -2.76 -13.65
N GLY A 174 -5.95 -2.20 -13.75
CA GLY A 174 -5.04 -2.36 -14.89
C GLY A 174 -3.94 -3.38 -14.62
N THR A 175 -2.87 -3.25 -15.37
CA THR A 175 -1.67 -4.07 -15.24
C THR A 175 -0.93 -3.73 -13.96
N VAL A 176 -0.41 -4.77 -13.28
CA VAL A 176 0.46 -4.61 -12.11
C VAL A 176 1.75 -5.40 -12.36
N LEU A 177 2.87 -4.69 -12.31
CA LEU A 177 4.21 -5.25 -12.46
C LEU A 177 4.92 -5.20 -11.11
N PHE A 178 5.36 -6.33 -10.63
CA PHE A 178 6.27 -6.43 -9.50
C PHE A 178 7.71 -6.52 -10.02
N CYS A 179 8.59 -5.68 -9.50
CA CYS A 179 10.02 -5.74 -9.82
C CYS A 179 10.84 -5.77 -8.52
N GLY A 180 11.39 -6.94 -8.21
CA GLY A 180 12.29 -7.13 -7.06
C GLY A 180 13.77 -7.06 -7.42
N ILE A 181 14.11 -6.71 -8.66
CA ILE A 181 15.49 -6.62 -9.14
C ILE A 181 16.12 -5.34 -8.59
N ARG A 182 17.17 -5.49 -7.79
CA ARG A 182 17.76 -4.38 -7.03
C ARG A 182 18.36 -3.29 -7.92
N THR A 183 18.92 -3.65 -9.07
CA THR A 183 19.47 -2.68 -10.04
C THR A 183 18.42 -1.70 -10.55
N PHE A 184 17.16 -2.09 -10.58
CA PHE A 184 16.06 -1.22 -11.03
C PHE A 184 15.37 -0.50 -9.88
N GLY A 185 15.93 -0.63 -8.64
CA GLY A 185 15.45 0.06 -7.45
C GLY A 185 14.12 -0.43 -6.96
N PRO A 186 13.95 -1.67 -6.46
CA PRO A 186 12.74 -2.48 -6.35
C PRO A 186 11.44 -1.68 -6.28
N TYR A 187 10.46 -2.04 -7.10
CA TYR A 187 9.22 -1.29 -7.18
C TYR A 187 8.02 -2.16 -7.52
N ILE A 188 6.84 -1.60 -7.29
CA ILE A 188 5.58 -2.07 -7.87
C ILE A 188 5.08 -0.96 -8.80
N MET A 189 4.79 -1.31 -10.06
CA MET A 189 4.10 -0.41 -10.98
C MET A 189 2.66 -0.89 -11.15
N ALA A 190 1.70 0.03 -11.04
CA ALA A 190 0.29 -0.27 -11.22
C ALA A 190 -0.38 0.80 -12.08
N GLU A 191 -1.20 0.37 -13.02
CA GLU A 191 -1.96 1.28 -13.86
C GLU A 191 -3.17 1.84 -13.10
N GLY A 192 -3.44 3.12 -13.29
CA GLY A 192 -4.58 3.80 -12.70
C GLY A 192 -4.39 5.31 -12.67
N SER A 193 -5.44 6.05 -12.34
CA SER A 193 -5.39 7.49 -12.15
C SER A 193 -4.72 7.90 -10.85
N GLN A 194 -4.58 6.96 -9.92
CA GLN A 194 -3.93 7.14 -8.63
C GLN A 194 -3.21 5.86 -8.21
N SER A 195 -2.25 5.99 -7.31
CA SER A 195 -1.63 4.86 -6.63
C SER A 195 -2.49 4.45 -5.45
N ASP A 196 -2.66 3.14 -5.23
CA ASP A 196 -3.52 2.64 -4.15
C ASP A 196 -3.11 1.24 -3.77
N TYR A 197 -2.68 1.06 -2.51
CA TYR A 197 -2.35 -0.25 -1.99
C TYR A 197 -2.77 -0.40 -0.55
N TYR A 198 -2.89 -1.65 -0.10
CA TYR A 198 -3.23 -2.01 1.27
C TYR A 198 -2.07 -2.78 1.88
N PHE A 199 -1.62 -2.34 3.04
CA PHE A 199 -0.63 -3.04 3.87
C PHE A 199 -1.38 -3.87 4.91
N ILE A 200 -1.01 -5.15 5.04
CA ILE A 200 -1.61 -6.07 6.01
C ILE A 200 -0.52 -6.57 6.93
N SER A 201 -0.66 -6.36 8.23
CA SER A 201 0.27 -6.85 9.25
C SER A 201 -0.28 -8.10 9.91
N GLU A 202 0.32 -9.25 9.66
CA GLU A 202 -0.01 -10.52 10.29
C GLU A 202 1.12 -11.52 10.05
N LYS A 203 1.67 -12.10 11.11
CA LYS A 203 2.76 -13.08 11.02
C LYS A 203 2.31 -14.44 10.47
N ASN A 204 1.11 -14.86 10.85
CA ASN A 204 0.59 -16.14 10.40
C ASN A 204 0.05 -16.00 8.99
N ARG A 205 0.65 -16.71 8.04
CA ARG A 205 0.31 -16.62 6.63
C ARG A 205 -1.15 -16.96 6.34
N GLU A 206 -1.69 -17.98 6.97
CA GLU A 206 -3.08 -18.39 6.77
C GLU A 206 -4.05 -17.32 7.27
N LYS A 207 -3.76 -16.74 8.43
CA LYS A 207 -4.54 -15.63 8.99
C LYS A 207 -4.43 -14.38 8.11
N LEU A 208 -3.26 -14.10 7.55
CA LEU A 208 -3.08 -12.97 6.66
C LEU A 208 -3.94 -13.10 5.41
N VAL A 209 -3.93 -14.27 4.78
CA VAL A 209 -4.77 -14.55 3.62
C VAL A 209 -6.26 -14.47 3.97
N GLU A 210 -6.66 -14.93 5.14
CA GLU A 210 -8.02 -14.80 5.64
C GLU A 210 -8.44 -13.34 5.82
N ILE A 211 -7.58 -12.51 6.42
CA ILE A 211 -7.81 -11.07 6.55
C ILE A 211 -7.97 -10.43 5.17
N TYR A 212 -7.09 -10.77 4.24
CA TYR A 212 -7.16 -10.29 2.85
C TYR A 212 -8.49 -10.67 2.20
N GLN A 213 -8.89 -11.93 2.26
CA GLN A 213 -10.13 -12.41 1.66
C GLN A 213 -11.36 -11.75 2.27
N ARG A 214 -11.42 -11.66 3.59
CA ARG A 214 -12.54 -11.07 4.32
C ARG A 214 -12.65 -9.56 4.08
N THR A 215 -11.53 -8.85 4.08
CA THR A 215 -11.50 -7.39 4.09
C THR A 215 -11.52 -6.81 2.69
N LEU A 216 -10.77 -7.38 1.76
CA LEU A 216 -10.47 -6.74 0.48
C LEU A 216 -11.16 -7.36 -0.73
N THR A 217 -11.52 -8.65 -0.68
CA THR A 217 -12.10 -9.35 -1.84
C THR A 217 -13.61 -9.51 -1.78
N LEU A 218 -14.18 -9.79 -0.61
CA LEU A 218 -15.61 -10.09 -0.47
C LEU A 218 -16.50 -8.95 -0.94
N ARG A 219 -16.11 -7.71 -0.65
CA ARG A 219 -16.92 -6.54 -1.03
C ARG A 219 -16.99 -6.34 -2.53
N TYR A 220 -15.89 -6.60 -3.23
CA TYR A 220 -15.86 -6.51 -4.69
C TYR A 220 -16.68 -7.65 -5.30
N CYS A 221 -16.53 -8.86 -4.81
CA CYS A 221 -17.29 -10.02 -5.27
C CYS A 221 -18.79 -9.83 -5.09
N SER A 222 -19.23 -9.26 -3.97
CA SER A 222 -20.66 -8.98 -3.74
C SER A 222 -21.20 -7.90 -4.67
N GLN A 223 -20.40 -6.93 -5.07
CA GLN A 223 -20.78 -5.91 -6.07
C GLN A 223 -20.80 -6.48 -7.50
N ALA A 224 -19.84 -7.36 -7.80
CA ALA A 224 -19.76 -8.03 -9.11
C ALA A 224 -20.79 -9.15 -9.25
N GLY A 225 -21.27 -9.72 -8.17
CA GLY A 225 -22.27 -10.80 -8.15
C GLY A 225 -23.71 -10.33 -8.30
N ILE A 226 -23.94 -9.04 -8.49
CA ILE A 226 -25.24 -8.51 -8.85
C ILE A 226 -25.39 -8.63 -10.37
N PHE A 227 -25.65 -9.80 -10.83
CA PHE A 227 -25.96 -10.09 -12.23
C PHE A 227 -27.41 -10.48 -12.36
#